data_d360bfe42523cfbf2ed3b09f6155b85b
#
_entry.id   d360bfe42523cfbf2ed3b09f6155b85b
#
_cell.length_a   1.000
_cell.length_b   1.000
_cell.length_c   1.000
_cell.angle_alpha   90.00
_cell.angle_beta   90.00
_cell.angle_gamma   90.00
#
_symmetry.space_group_name_H-M   'P 1'
#
loop_
_entity.id
_entity.type
_entity.pdbx_description
1 polymer ?
#
loop_
_entity_poly.entity_id
_entity_poly.type
_entity_poly.pdbx_seq_one_letter_code
_entity_poly.pdbx_strand_id
1 'polypeptide(L)'
;MVRIAVCDDSDFMRSETKKRILNYSVKKDFDYSLDEYNAGEKLVGSGEKYDLIFMDYEFENKGANGIDIAKKIREYDKNSTIVFASSYPSIVFDTFEVGTFRFLTKPIDDNKFNEVMDAFLRTMEEDNILKIRLDGENHFFKESTISYVEGMGKNCILHFCDGREEMECHETLGAIEGRLSSKKFYRCYKSFLINLAQVDSYNHDEVTMSTGEKLLISRLKYKEFNNIYAEYLVKAGV
;
A
#
# COMPACT_ATOMS: atom_id res chain seq x y z
N MET A 1 -5.41 -9.01 1.00
CA MET A 1 -4.49 -9.91 1.74
C MET A 1 -3.13 -9.81 1.07
N VAL A 2 -2.09 -9.44 1.81
CA VAL A 2 -0.71 -9.26 1.31
C VAL A 2 -0.02 -10.62 1.21
N ARG A 3 0.63 -10.93 0.10
CA ARG A 3 1.41 -12.18 -0.07
C ARG A 3 2.88 -11.92 0.22
N ILE A 4 3.42 -12.59 1.23
CA ILE A 4 4.80 -12.40 1.69
C ILE A 4 5.59 -13.70 1.52
N ALA A 5 6.82 -13.61 1.00
CA ALA A 5 7.78 -14.70 1.04
C ALA A 5 8.95 -14.37 1.97
N VAL A 6 9.43 -15.38 2.68
CA VAL A 6 10.68 -15.31 3.45
C VAL A 6 11.62 -16.39 2.91
N CYS A 7 12.74 -15.96 2.35
CA CYS A 7 13.75 -16.83 1.76
C CYS A 7 15.09 -16.65 2.48
N ASP A 8 15.47 -17.64 3.27
CA ASP A 8 16.69 -17.67 4.08
C ASP A 8 17.00 -19.15 4.38
N ASP A 9 18.22 -19.62 4.30
CA ASP A 9 18.55 -21.03 4.55
C ASP A 9 18.58 -21.37 6.05
N SER A 10 18.74 -20.37 6.93
CA SER A 10 18.65 -20.52 8.37
C SER A 10 17.22 -20.63 8.86
N ASP A 11 16.83 -21.78 9.43
CA ASP A 11 15.53 -21.97 10.09
C ASP A 11 15.26 -20.95 11.18
N PHE A 12 16.33 -20.59 11.93
CA PHE A 12 16.25 -19.57 12.96
C PHE A 12 15.88 -18.20 12.39
N MET A 13 16.53 -17.77 11.31
CA MET A 13 16.28 -16.47 10.70
C MET A 13 14.88 -16.39 10.06
N ARG A 14 14.44 -17.49 9.40
CA ARG A 14 13.06 -17.55 8.88
C ARG A 14 12.03 -17.41 10.01
N SER A 15 12.22 -18.17 11.12
CA SER A 15 11.33 -18.11 12.29
C SER A 15 11.27 -16.72 12.92
N GLU A 16 12.43 -16.05 13.09
CA GLU A 16 12.52 -14.69 13.64
C GLU A 16 11.86 -13.66 12.72
N THR A 17 12.05 -13.76 11.39
CA THR A 17 11.41 -12.86 10.44
C THR A 17 9.88 -13.06 10.44
N LYS A 18 9.42 -14.30 10.45
CA LYS A 18 7.99 -14.64 10.57
C LYS A 18 7.35 -14.08 11.83
N LYS A 19 8.03 -14.21 12.98
CA LYS A 19 7.56 -13.64 14.25
C LYS A 19 7.43 -12.12 14.19
N ARG A 20 8.39 -11.42 13.53
CA ARG A 20 8.31 -9.98 13.33
C ARG A 20 7.15 -9.58 12.44
N ILE A 21 6.94 -10.31 11.34
CA ILE A 21 5.80 -10.09 10.44
C ILE A 21 4.49 -10.26 11.21
N LEU A 22 4.36 -11.33 11.99
CA LEU A 22 3.16 -11.58 12.81
C LEU A 22 2.92 -10.44 13.82
N ASN A 23 3.94 -10.06 14.59
CA ASN A 23 3.83 -8.97 15.56
C ASN A 23 3.44 -7.65 14.90
N TYR A 24 4.01 -7.38 13.74
CA TYR A 24 3.72 -6.17 12.98
C TYR A 24 2.29 -6.20 12.39
N SER A 25 1.83 -7.35 11.86
CA SER A 25 0.48 -7.49 11.31
C SER A 25 -0.61 -7.28 12.36
N VAL A 26 -0.40 -7.82 13.58
CA VAL A 26 -1.30 -7.60 14.71
C VAL A 26 -1.35 -6.13 15.11
N LYS A 27 -0.18 -5.45 15.12
CA LYS A 27 -0.10 -4.03 15.48
C LYS A 27 -0.77 -3.11 14.46
N LYS A 28 -0.69 -3.44 13.16
CA LYS A 28 -1.18 -2.61 12.05
C LYS A 28 -2.49 -3.09 11.45
N ASP A 29 -3.06 -4.18 11.97
CA ASP A 29 -4.33 -4.77 11.54
C ASP A 29 -4.41 -5.01 10.03
N PHE A 30 -3.44 -5.77 9.48
CA PHE A 30 -3.47 -6.17 8.08
C PHE A 30 -3.38 -7.68 7.89
N ASP A 31 -4.12 -8.18 6.89
CA ASP A 31 -4.15 -9.59 6.51
C ASP A 31 -3.01 -9.94 5.56
N TYR A 32 -2.33 -11.05 5.83
CA TYR A 32 -1.28 -11.57 4.97
C TYR A 32 -1.31 -13.09 4.85
N SER A 33 -0.72 -13.60 3.78
CA SER A 33 -0.28 -15.00 3.65
C SER A 33 1.24 -15.03 3.59
N LEU A 34 1.85 -16.10 4.10
CA LEU A 34 3.30 -16.22 4.18
C LEU A 34 3.76 -17.59 3.70
N ASP A 35 4.71 -17.58 2.76
CA ASP A 35 5.42 -18.76 2.29
C ASP A 35 6.90 -18.68 2.70
N GLU A 36 7.47 -19.82 3.12
CA GLU A 36 8.85 -19.93 3.59
C GLU A 36 9.69 -20.76 2.61
N TYR A 37 10.87 -20.27 2.26
CA TYR A 37 11.82 -20.93 1.38
C TYR A 37 13.18 -21.02 2.05
N ASN A 38 13.75 -22.22 2.09
CA ASN A 38 15.08 -22.45 2.63
C ASN A 38 16.18 -22.45 1.55
N ALA A 39 15.84 -22.06 0.33
CA ALA A 39 16.77 -21.90 -0.79
C ALA A 39 16.14 -20.97 -1.85
N GLY A 40 16.96 -20.13 -2.46
CA GLY A 40 16.52 -19.21 -3.51
C GLY A 40 15.98 -19.90 -4.74
N GLU A 41 16.56 -21.05 -5.14
CA GLU A 41 16.12 -21.85 -6.27
C GLU A 41 14.69 -22.39 -6.08
N LYS A 42 14.30 -22.69 -4.84
CA LYS A 42 12.93 -23.14 -4.55
C LYS A 42 11.93 -22.00 -4.69
N LEU A 43 12.30 -20.78 -4.27
CA LEU A 43 11.48 -19.60 -4.47
C LEU A 43 11.29 -19.33 -5.97
N VAL A 44 12.37 -19.31 -6.75
CA VAL A 44 12.28 -19.12 -8.22
C VAL A 44 11.50 -20.26 -8.87
N GLY A 45 11.76 -21.51 -8.49
CA GLY A 45 11.11 -22.69 -9.04
C GLY A 45 9.61 -22.80 -8.72
N SER A 46 9.12 -22.09 -7.71
CA SER A 46 7.68 -22.02 -7.40
C SER A 46 6.89 -21.28 -8.48
N GLY A 47 7.50 -20.30 -9.17
CA GLY A 47 6.82 -19.42 -10.13
C GLY A 47 5.77 -18.50 -9.50
N GLU A 48 5.66 -18.51 -8.16
CA GLU A 48 4.68 -17.72 -7.43
C GLU A 48 5.09 -16.23 -7.38
N LYS A 49 4.08 -15.35 -7.32
CA LYS A 49 4.27 -13.91 -7.20
C LYS A 49 3.93 -13.45 -5.79
N TYR A 50 4.75 -12.56 -5.28
CA TYR A 50 4.62 -12.00 -3.93
C TYR A 50 4.60 -10.48 -3.98
N ASP A 51 3.86 -9.88 -3.04
CA ASP A 51 3.90 -8.43 -2.86
C ASP A 51 5.19 -8.01 -2.17
N LEU A 52 5.69 -8.83 -1.24
CA LEU A 52 6.90 -8.58 -0.46
C LEU A 52 7.73 -9.86 -0.32
N ILE A 53 9.03 -9.75 -0.58
CA ILE A 53 10.00 -10.83 -0.42
C ILE A 53 11.10 -10.37 0.53
N PHE A 54 11.25 -11.03 1.67
CA PHE A 54 12.45 -10.94 2.49
C PHE A 54 13.45 -11.97 1.98
N MET A 55 14.60 -11.52 1.51
CA MET A 55 15.61 -12.34 0.85
C MET A 55 16.90 -12.30 1.61
N ASP A 56 17.41 -13.46 2.02
CA ASP A 56 18.83 -13.52 2.43
C ASP A 56 19.74 -13.22 1.24
N TYR A 57 20.83 -12.55 1.52
CA TYR A 57 21.87 -12.33 0.52
C TYR A 57 22.76 -13.56 0.36
N GLU A 58 23.08 -14.23 1.45
CA GLU A 58 24.00 -15.36 1.48
C GLU A 58 23.27 -16.66 1.78
N PHE A 59 23.42 -17.62 0.89
CA PHE A 59 22.99 -19.00 1.11
C PHE A 59 24.23 -19.88 1.33
N GLU A 60 24.24 -20.74 2.35
CA GLU A 60 25.38 -21.63 2.70
C GLU A 60 25.77 -22.56 1.55
N ASN A 61 24.79 -22.99 0.75
CA ASN A 61 25.06 -23.74 -0.46
C ASN A 61 25.64 -22.80 -1.51
N LYS A 62 26.89 -23.02 -1.92
CA LYS A 62 27.69 -22.23 -2.89
C LYS A 62 27.06 -22.10 -4.30
N GLY A 63 25.75 -21.93 -4.36
CA GLY A 63 24.97 -21.65 -5.55
C GLY A 63 24.87 -20.15 -5.85
N ALA A 64 23.71 -19.74 -6.35
CA ALA A 64 23.41 -18.34 -6.60
C ALA A 64 23.27 -17.57 -5.28
N ASN A 65 23.81 -16.36 -5.21
CA ASN A 65 23.55 -15.44 -4.08
C ASN A 65 22.16 -14.81 -4.20
N GLY A 66 21.74 -14.06 -3.18
CA GLY A 66 20.40 -13.42 -3.18
C GLY A 66 20.16 -12.47 -4.34
N ILE A 67 21.21 -11.80 -4.87
CA ILE A 67 21.10 -10.94 -6.07
C ILE A 67 20.83 -11.77 -7.32
N ASP A 68 21.52 -12.89 -7.51
CA ASP A 68 21.28 -13.77 -8.65
C ASP A 68 19.86 -14.35 -8.63
N ILE A 69 19.36 -14.69 -7.43
CA ILE A 69 17.98 -15.12 -7.22
C ILE A 69 17.00 -13.99 -7.57
N ALA A 70 17.27 -12.77 -7.09
CA ALA A 70 16.43 -11.60 -7.37
C ALA A 70 16.40 -11.28 -8.88
N LYS A 71 17.53 -11.39 -9.60
CA LYS A 71 17.58 -11.25 -11.07
C LYS A 71 16.64 -12.24 -11.76
N LYS A 72 16.65 -13.51 -11.36
CA LYS A 72 15.74 -14.53 -11.88
C LYS A 72 14.27 -14.23 -11.57
N ILE A 73 13.97 -13.72 -10.36
CA ILE A 73 12.61 -13.27 -10.01
C ILE A 73 12.18 -12.13 -10.94
N ARG A 74 13.05 -11.15 -11.21
CA ARG A 74 12.76 -10.02 -12.10
C ARG A 74 12.48 -10.40 -13.56
N GLU A 75 12.85 -11.58 -13.99
CA GLU A 75 12.50 -12.10 -15.32
C GLU A 75 10.99 -12.35 -15.47
N TYR A 76 10.31 -12.80 -14.42
CA TYR A 76 8.88 -13.10 -14.44
C TYR A 76 8.01 -12.20 -13.53
N ASP A 77 8.61 -11.53 -12.55
CA ASP A 77 7.92 -10.60 -11.65
C ASP A 77 8.74 -9.32 -11.43
N LYS A 78 8.32 -8.24 -12.10
CA LYS A 78 8.94 -6.91 -11.99
C LYS A 78 8.40 -6.07 -10.83
N ASN A 79 7.30 -6.50 -10.22
CA ASN A 79 6.53 -5.66 -9.29
C ASN A 79 6.74 -6.06 -7.82
N SER A 80 7.22 -7.26 -7.54
CA SER A 80 7.48 -7.67 -6.15
C SER A 80 8.45 -6.72 -5.46
N THR A 81 8.13 -6.36 -4.23
CA THR A 81 9.03 -5.59 -3.37
C THR A 81 10.04 -6.53 -2.75
N ILE A 82 11.35 -6.30 -2.98
CA ILE A 82 12.41 -7.14 -2.41
C ILE A 82 13.16 -6.37 -1.33
N VAL A 83 13.23 -6.97 -0.14
CA VAL A 83 13.99 -6.50 1.01
C VAL A 83 15.09 -7.51 1.30
N PHE A 84 16.34 -7.09 1.16
CA PHE A 84 17.46 -7.95 1.52
C PHE A 84 17.77 -7.88 3.02
N ALA A 85 18.15 -9.03 3.58
CA ALA A 85 18.72 -9.14 4.92
C ALA A 85 20.11 -9.78 4.83
N SER A 86 21.13 -9.18 5.45
CA SER A 86 22.48 -9.73 5.43
C SER A 86 23.30 -9.29 6.63
N SER A 87 24.30 -10.08 7.00
CA SER A 87 25.33 -9.73 8.00
C SER A 87 26.39 -8.78 7.46
N TYR A 88 26.42 -8.53 6.15
CA TYR A 88 27.44 -7.74 5.47
C TYR A 88 26.89 -6.44 4.87
N PRO A 89 27.02 -5.30 5.58
CA PRO A 89 26.48 -4.02 5.08
C PRO A 89 27.12 -3.52 3.78
N SER A 90 28.34 -3.97 3.46
CA SER A 90 29.08 -3.54 2.26
C SER A 90 28.41 -3.90 0.94
N ILE A 91 27.53 -4.90 0.93
CA ILE A 91 26.84 -5.39 -0.29
C ILE A 91 25.62 -4.56 -0.67
N VAL A 92 25.24 -3.55 0.11
CA VAL A 92 24.09 -2.68 -0.16
C VAL A 92 24.12 -2.12 -1.59
N PHE A 93 25.33 -1.73 -2.07
CA PHE A 93 25.48 -1.16 -3.40
C PHE A 93 25.14 -2.15 -4.53
N ASP A 94 25.47 -3.43 -4.36
CA ASP A 94 25.23 -4.46 -5.37
C ASP A 94 23.74 -4.79 -5.49
N THR A 95 22.97 -4.55 -4.43
CA THR A 95 21.52 -4.84 -4.41
C THR A 95 20.69 -3.83 -5.22
N PHE A 96 21.22 -2.66 -5.54
CA PHE A 96 20.52 -1.66 -6.36
C PHE A 96 20.24 -2.14 -7.79
N GLU A 97 21.07 -3.01 -8.36
CA GLU A 97 20.89 -3.54 -9.71
C GLU A 97 19.56 -4.30 -9.92
N VAL A 98 19.00 -4.86 -8.86
CA VAL A 98 17.77 -5.66 -8.91
C VAL A 98 16.53 -4.91 -8.41
N GLY A 99 16.63 -3.58 -8.24
CA GLY A 99 15.54 -2.75 -7.76
C GLY A 99 15.16 -3.09 -6.32
N THR A 100 16.17 -3.19 -5.44
CA THR A 100 15.97 -3.43 -4.01
C THR A 100 15.20 -2.28 -3.38
N PHE A 101 14.16 -2.62 -2.63
CA PHE A 101 13.36 -1.63 -1.92
C PHE A 101 14.08 -1.12 -0.67
N ARG A 102 14.57 -2.03 0.17
CA ARG A 102 15.28 -1.73 1.40
C ARG A 102 16.28 -2.86 1.73
N PHE A 103 17.19 -2.54 2.63
CA PHE A 103 18.19 -3.46 3.16
C PHE A 103 18.12 -3.48 4.69
N LEU A 104 18.18 -4.68 5.27
CA LEU A 104 18.21 -4.92 6.70
C LEU A 104 19.54 -5.60 7.08
N THR A 105 20.24 -5.06 8.07
CA THR A 105 21.44 -5.69 8.61
C THR A 105 21.05 -6.72 9.66
N LYS A 106 21.61 -7.91 9.58
CA LYS A 106 21.48 -8.94 10.63
C LYS A 106 22.46 -8.65 11.80
N PRO A 107 22.04 -8.77 13.07
CA PRO A 107 20.69 -9.08 13.54
C PRO A 107 19.70 -7.95 13.23
N ILE A 108 18.50 -8.33 12.81
CA ILE A 108 17.48 -7.37 12.39
C ILE A 108 16.95 -6.60 13.61
N ASP A 109 17.12 -5.29 13.59
CA ASP A 109 16.53 -4.36 14.56
C ASP A 109 15.02 -4.20 14.30
N ASP A 110 14.23 -4.30 15.37
CA ASP A 110 12.76 -4.28 15.26
C ASP A 110 12.23 -2.92 14.79
N ASN A 111 12.88 -1.79 15.12
CA ASN A 111 12.46 -0.47 14.64
C ASN A 111 12.72 -0.35 13.14
N LYS A 112 13.91 -0.77 12.68
CA LYS A 112 14.24 -0.79 11.25
C LYS A 112 13.33 -1.73 10.45
N PHE A 113 12.98 -2.89 11.03
CA PHE A 113 12.00 -3.79 10.43
C PHE A 113 10.65 -3.10 10.28
N ASN A 114 10.17 -2.44 11.33
CA ASN A 114 8.90 -1.70 11.30
C ASN A 114 8.93 -0.55 10.27
N GLU A 115 10.04 0.20 10.17
CA GLU A 115 10.21 1.25 9.15
C GLU A 115 10.11 0.70 7.72
N VAL A 116 10.70 -0.48 7.47
CA VAL A 116 10.61 -1.17 6.17
C VAL A 116 9.17 -1.58 5.88
N MET A 117 8.49 -2.17 6.86
CA MET A 117 7.09 -2.58 6.72
C MET A 117 6.15 -1.38 6.53
N ASP A 118 6.34 -0.28 7.28
CA ASP A 118 5.58 0.96 7.12
C ASP A 118 5.78 1.56 5.72
N ALA A 119 7.02 1.56 5.21
CA ALA A 119 7.32 2.03 3.87
C ALA A 119 6.67 1.13 2.80
N PHE A 120 6.72 -0.19 2.97
CA PHE A 120 6.10 -1.16 2.06
C PHE A 120 4.57 -0.99 2.03
N LEU A 121 3.90 -0.94 3.18
CA LEU A 121 2.45 -0.75 3.22
C LEU A 121 2.02 0.57 2.56
N ARG A 122 2.81 1.63 2.73
CA ARG A 122 2.57 2.89 2.00
C ARG A 122 2.60 2.69 0.48
N THR A 123 3.57 1.94 -0.07
CA THR A 123 3.59 1.68 -1.52
C THR A 123 2.36 0.89 -1.99
N MET A 124 1.85 -0.02 -1.16
CA MET A 124 0.62 -0.76 -1.47
C MET A 124 -0.65 0.08 -1.35
N GLU A 125 -0.62 1.12 -0.51
CA GLU A 125 -1.74 2.07 -0.36
C GLU A 125 -1.79 3.10 -1.50
N GLU A 126 -0.68 3.33 -2.21
CA GLU A 126 -0.54 4.44 -3.15
C GLU A 126 -1.23 4.24 -4.50
N ASP A 127 -1.64 3.03 -4.92
CA ASP A 127 -2.04 2.82 -6.31
C ASP A 127 -3.33 2.03 -6.57
N ASN A 128 -4.38 2.26 -5.78
CA ASN A 128 -5.70 1.91 -6.29
C ASN A 128 -6.08 2.85 -7.44
N ILE A 129 -6.41 2.27 -8.59
CA ILE A 129 -6.80 3.02 -9.78
C ILE A 129 -8.31 2.94 -9.95
N LEU A 130 -8.97 4.09 -9.89
CA LEU A 130 -10.37 4.21 -10.30
C LEU A 130 -10.44 4.26 -11.84
N LYS A 131 -11.13 3.30 -12.43
CA LYS A 131 -11.42 3.29 -13.86
C LYS A 131 -12.80 3.89 -14.11
N ILE A 132 -12.87 4.93 -14.94
CA ILE A 132 -14.12 5.56 -15.42
C ILE A 132 -14.22 5.37 -16.91
N ARG A 133 -15.42 5.02 -17.40
CA ARG A 133 -15.73 5.00 -18.83
C ARG A 133 -16.52 6.22 -19.20
N LEU A 134 -15.96 7.07 -20.08
CA LEU A 134 -16.61 8.28 -20.58
C LEU A 134 -16.43 8.34 -22.10
N ASP A 135 -17.49 8.64 -22.84
CA ASP A 135 -17.50 8.79 -24.31
C ASP A 135 -16.89 7.62 -25.09
N GLY A 136 -17.02 6.40 -24.53
CA GLY A 136 -16.45 5.18 -25.12
C GLY A 136 -15.02 4.89 -24.74
N GLU A 137 -14.31 5.81 -24.09
CA GLU A 137 -12.94 5.68 -23.63
C GLU A 137 -12.84 5.29 -22.15
N ASN A 138 -11.74 4.62 -21.78
CA ASN A 138 -11.43 4.29 -20.40
C ASN A 138 -10.40 5.27 -19.84
N HIS A 139 -10.80 5.99 -18.80
CA HIS A 139 -9.94 6.88 -18.05
C HIS A 139 -9.51 6.20 -16.75
N PHE A 140 -8.24 6.39 -16.34
CA PHE A 140 -7.65 5.76 -15.17
C PHE A 140 -7.10 6.84 -14.23
N PHE A 141 -7.59 6.86 -13.00
CA PHE A 141 -7.22 7.84 -11.97
C PHE A 141 -6.65 7.15 -10.74
N LYS A 142 -5.50 7.59 -10.29
CA LYS A 142 -4.98 7.17 -8.98
C LYS A 142 -5.90 7.71 -7.89
N GLU A 143 -6.29 6.87 -6.92
CA GLU A 143 -7.12 7.33 -5.79
C GLU A 143 -6.49 8.51 -5.05
N SER A 144 -5.15 8.53 -4.93
CA SER A 144 -4.40 9.61 -4.28
C SER A 144 -4.57 10.97 -4.93
N THR A 145 -4.91 11.02 -6.23
CA THR A 145 -5.15 12.27 -6.96
C THR A 145 -6.58 12.79 -6.86
N ILE A 146 -7.52 11.99 -6.35
CA ILE A 146 -8.92 12.38 -6.18
C ILE A 146 -9.07 13.05 -4.82
N SER A 147 -9.52 14.31 -4.81
CA SER A 147 -9.83 15.05 -3.59
C SER A 147 -11.16 14.61 -3.01
N TYR A 148 -12.21 14.67 -3.83
CA TYR A 148 -13.55 14.20 -3.47
C TYR A 148 -14.37 13.90 -4.71
N VAL A 149 -15.51 13.24 -4.52
CA VAL A 149 -16.49 12.98 -5.59
C VAL A 149 -17.82 13.59 -5.18
N GLU A 150 -18.38 14.43 -6.07
CA GLU A 150 -19.69 15.05 -5.88
C GLU A 150 -20.76 14.30 -6.68
N GLY A 151 -21.82 13.89 -6.02
CA GLY A 151 -22.95 13.21 -6.66
C GLY A 151 -24.02 14.20 -7.12
N MET A 152 -24.38 14.13 -8.40
CA MET A 152 -25.41 14.94 -9.07
C MET A 152 -26.53 14.07 -9.65
N GLY A 153 -27.22 13.32 -8.78
CA GLY A 153 -28.27 12.40 -9.18
C GLY A 153 -27.75 11.14 -9.85
N LYS A 154 -27.82 11.04 -11.18
CA LYS A 154 -27.30 9.91 -11.95
C LYS A 154 -25.85 10.10 -12.40
N ASN A 155 -25.29 11.30 -12.24
CA ASN A 155 -23.94 11.68 -12.63
C ASN A 155 -23.11 11.96 -11.37
N CYS A 156 -21.80 11.97 -11.52
CA CYS A 156 -20.85 12.41 -10.53
C CYS A 156 -19.81 13.34 -11.16
N ILE A 157 -19.24 14.22 -10.33
CA ILE A 157 -18.07 15.02 -10.68
C ILE A 157 -16.91 14.56 -9.80
N LEU A 158 -15.79 14.19 -10.42
CA LEU A 158 -14.53 13.91 -9.74
C LEU A 158 -13.76 15.22 -9.64
N HIS A 159 -13.36 15.59 -8.41
CA HIS A 159 -12.50 16.72 -8.12
C HIS A 159 -11.12 16.23 -7.72
N PHE A 160 -10.07 16.87 -8.26
CA PHE A 160 -8.70 16.40 -8.14
C PHE A 160 -7.84 17.38 -7.30
N CYS A 161 -6.79 16.84 -6.65
CA CYS A 161 -5.85 17.61 -5.86
C CYS A 161 -4.51 17.87 -6.59
N ASP A 162 -4.32 17.35 -7.81
CA ASP A 162 -3.10 17.47 -8.59
C ASP A 162 -3.14 18.59 -9.66
N GLY A 163 -4.15 19.47 -9.60
CA GLY A 163 -4.30 20.63 -10.49
C GLY A 163 -4.95 20.35 -11.83
N ARG A 164 -5.42 19.12 -12.09
CA ARG A 164 -6.24 18.83 -13.27
C ARG A 164 -7.66 19.38 -13.08
N GLU A 165 -8.32 19.63 -14.19
CA GLU A 165 -9.73 20.03 -14.22
C GLU A 165 -10.63 18.91 -13.67
N GLU A 166 -11.76 19.31 -13.08
CA GLU A 166 -12.80 18.39 -12.65
C GLU A 166 -13.37 17.59 -13.83
N MET A 167 -13.86 16.38 -13.54
CA MET A 167 -14.38 15.48 -14.56
C MET A 167 -15.79 14.99 -14.22
N GLU A 168 -16.76 15.30 -15.07
CA GLU A 168 -18.09 14.72 -14.97
C GLU A 168 -18.10 13.29 -15.54
N CYS A 169 -18.79 12.38 -14.86
CA CYS A 169 -19.00 11.00 -15.33
C CYS A 169 -20.47 10.59 -15.15
N HIS A 170 -20.94 9.72 -16.07
CA HIS A 170 -22.31 9.24 -16.10
C HIS A 170 -22.54 8.02 -15.20
N GLU A 171 -22.11 8.13 -13.95
CA GLU A 171 -22.22 7.09 -12.93
C GLU A 171 -22.78 7.67 -11.63
N THR A 172 -23.47 6.84 -10.85
CA THR A 172 -23.97 7.28 -9.54
C THR A 172 -22.85 7.30 -8.50
N LEU A 173 -22.98 8.16 -7.47
CA LEU A 173 -22.02 8.23 -6.38
C LEU A 173 -21.82 6.87 -5.67
N GLY A 174 -22.90 6.08 -5.51
CA GLY A 174 -22.79 4.74 -4.92
C GLY A 174 -22.00 3.75 -5.79
N ALA A 175 -22.06 3.87 -7.13
CA ALA A 175 -21.27 3.04 -8.03
C ALA A 175 -19.77 3.38 -7.96
N ILE A 176 -19.43 4.67 -7.84
CA ILE A 176 -18.05 5.12 -7.62
C ILE A 176 -17.55 4.68 -6.24
N GLU A 177 -18.35 4.91 -5.17
CA GLU A 177 -18.05 4.53 -3.80
C GLU A 177 -17.70 3.04 -3.67
N GLY A 178 -18.43 2.16 -4.35
CA GLY A 178 -18.19 0.71 -4.33
C GLY A 178 -16.87 0.26 -4.99
N ARG A 179 -16.19 1.14 -5.73
CA ARG A 179 -14.90 0.87 -6.39
C ARG A 179 -13.72 1.55 -5.74
N LEU A 180 -13.97 2.58 -4.93
CA LEU A 180 -12.95 3.28 -4.17
C LEU A 180 -12.65 2.57 -2.84
N SER A 181 -11.45 2.71 -2.36
CA SER A 181 -11.03 2.14 -1.08
C SER A 181 -11.85 2.73 0.09
N SER A 182 -12.61 1.90 0.78
CA SER A 182 -13.34 2.29 1.99
C SER A 182 -12.43 2.71 3.15
N LYS A 183 -11.14 2.40 3.08
CA LYS A 183 -10.13 2.86 4.04
C LYS A 183 -9.67 4.30 3.78
N LYS A 184 -9.81 4.78 2.54
CA LYS A 184 -9.37 6.11 2.10
C LYS A 184 -10.54 7.07 1.85
N PHE A 185 -11.70 6.55 1.46
CA PHE A 185 -12.85 7.36 1.10
C PHE A 185 -13.99 7.17 2.08
N TYR A 186 -14.62 8.28 2.46
CA TYR A 186 -15.76 8.30 3.36
C TYR A 186 -16.88 9.19 2.82
N ARG A 187 -18.12 8.67 2.84
CA ARG A 187 -19.30 9.43 2.42
C ARG A 187 -19.82 10.28 3.55
N CYS A 188 -19.32 11.50 3.68
CA CYS A 188 -19.66 12.42 4.77
C CYS A 188 -21.05 13.05 4.61
N TYR A 189 -21.57 13.12 3.37
CA TYR A 189 -22.89 13.65 3.05
C TYR A 189 -23.57 12.82 1.94
N LYS A 190 -24.89 13.01 1.73
CA LYS A 190 -25.63 12.28 0.68
C LYS A 190 -25.02 12.44 -0.72
N SER A 191 -24.41 13.59 -1.00
CA SER A 191 -23.80 13.94 -2.27
C SER A 191 -22.27 14.06 -2.23
N PHE A 192 -21.58 13.84 -1.11
CA PHE A 192 -20.14 13.98 -1.03
C PHE A 192 -19.46 12.73 -0.50
N LEU A 193 -18.51 12.23 -1.28
CA LEU A 193 -17.57 11.17 -0.94
C LEU A 193 -16.17 11.75 -0.94
N ILE A 194 -15.57 11.92 0.23
CA ILE A 194 -14.30 12.61 0.41
C ILE A 194 -13.14 11.63 0.57
N ASN A 195 -11.96 12.02 0.11
CA ASN A 195 -10.71 11.33 0.39
C ASN A 195 -10.16 11.81 1.74
N LEU A 196 -10.04 10.92 2.71
CA LEU A 196 -9.57 11.23 4.06
C LEU A 196 -8.13 11.79 4.08
N ALA A 197 -7.29 11.38 3.10
CA ALA A 197 -5.94 11.90 2.95
C ALA A 197 -5.91 13.38 2.51
N GLN A 198 -7.02 13.89 1.97
CA GLN A 198 -7.14 15.25 1.44
C GLN A 198 -7.94 16.18 2.36
N VAL A 199 -8.21 15.75 3.58
CA VAL A 199 -8.87 16.59 4.59
C VAL A 199 -7.82 17.50 5.24
N ASP A 200 -8.00 18.82 5.11
CA ASP A 200 -7.19 19.84 5.77
C ASP A 200 -7.69 20.12 7.20
N SER A 201 -9.00 20.38 7.32
CA SER A 201 -9.63 20.67 8.60
C SER A 201 -11.12 20.32 8.56
N TYR A 202 -11.75 20.19 9.71
CA TYR A 202 -13.20 19.99 9.79
C TYR A 202 -13.78 20.53 11.09
N ASN A 203 -15.08 20.81 11.07
CA ASN A 203 -15.91 21.12 12.22
C ASN A 203 -17.20 20.28 12.19
N HIS A 204 -18.17 20.61 13.03
CA HIS A 204 -19.41 19.84 13.15
C HIS A 204 -20.27 19.81 11.87
N ASP A 205 -20.18 20.83 11.02
CA ASP A 205 -21.06 21.03 9.86
C ASP A 205 -20.34 20.89 8.52
N GLU A 206 -19.01 21.08 8.48
CA GLU A 206 -18.20 21.17 7.27
C GLU A 206 -16.86 20.46 7.42
N VAL A 207 -16.37 19.94 6.29
CA VAL A 207 -14.98 19.52 6.07
C VAL A 207 -14.34 20.42 5.01
N THR A 208 -13.15 20.91 5.26
CA THR A 208 -12.32 21.67 4.31
C THR A 208 -11.32 20.70 3.67
N MET A 209 -11.32 20.64 2.36
CA MET A 209 -10.39 19.81 1.59
C MET A 209 -9.06 20.54 1.40
N SER A 210 -7.98 19.82 1.14
CA SER A 210 -6.64 20.39 0.87
C SER A 210 -6.62 21.36 -0.33
N THR A 211 -7.58 21.25 -1.22
CA THR A 211 -7.82 22.12 -2.38
C THR A 211 -8.60 23.38 -2.02
N GLY A 212 -9.08 23.51 -0.77
CA GLY A 212 -9.72 24.70 -0.22
C GLY A 212 -11.26 24.67 -0.22
N GLU A 213 -11.89 23.68 -0.88
CA GLU A 213 -13.35 23.57 -0.89
C GLU A 213 -13.88 23.15 0.48
N LYS A 214 -15.05 23.70 0.81
CA LYS A 214 -15.80 23.38 2.01
C LYS A 214 -17.02 22.52 1.66
N LEU A 215 -17.05 21.32 2.16
CA LEU A 215 -18.09 20.34 1.91
C LEU A 215 -18.90 20.07 3.18
N LEU A 216 -20.20 19.86 3.04
CA LEU A 216 -21.08 19.60 4.17
C LEU A 216 -20.85 18.21 4.77
N ILE A 217 -20.86 18.14 6.10
CA ILE A 217 -20.97 16.88 6.85
C ILE A 217 -22.42 16.74 7.33
N SER A 218 -22.98 15.55 7.16
CA SER A 218 -24.29 15.23 7.74
C SER A 218 -24.19 15.18 9.27
N ARG A 219 -25.07 15.90 9.98
CA ARG A 219 -25.11 15.89 11.46
C ARG A 219 -25.20 14.47 12.03
N LEU A 220 -25.95 13.58 11.36
CA LEU A 220 -26.08 12.20 11.78
C LEU A 220 -24.79 11.40 11.60
N LYS A 221 -23.94 11.81 10.65
CA LYS A 221 -22.68 11.13 10.33
C LYS A 221 -21.46 11.75 11.03
N TYR A 222 -21.59 12.91 11.67
CA TYR A 222 -20.45 13.59 12.27
C TYR A 222 -19.69 12.75 13.29
N LYS A 223 -20.40 12.05 14.19
CA LYS A 223 -19.77 11.19 15.19
C LYS A 223 -19.02 10.03 14.55
N GLU A 224 -19.63 9.40 13.56
CA GLU A 224 -19.00 8.31 12.79
C GLU A 224 -17.78 8.81 12.02
N PHE A 225 -17.91 9.95 11.33
CA PHE A 225 -16.80 10.59 10.61
C PHE A 225 -15.62 10.89 11.52
N ASN A 226 -15.87 11.49 12.69
CA ASN A 226 -14.83 11.82 13.66
C ASN A 226 -14.05 10.57 14.12
N ASN A 227 -14.74 9.46 14.36
CA ASN A 227 -14.09 8.19 14.73
C ASN A 227 -13.25 7.63 13.57
N ILE A 228 -13.83 7.56 12.36
CA ILE A 228 -13.15 7.04 11.17
C ILE A 228 -11.92 7.89 10.83
N TYR A 229 -12.04 9.22 10.93
CA TYR A 229 -10.92 10.11 10.64
C TYR A 229 -9.82 10.02 11.70
N ALA A 230 -10.18 9.88 12.98
CA ALA A 230 -9.20 9.63 14.04
C ALA A 230 -8.46 8.29 13.83
N GLU A 231 -9.16 7.21 13.46
CA GLU A 231 -8.54 5.94 13.11
C GLU A 231 -7.63 6.06 11.86
N TYR A 232 -8.07 6.83 10.87
CA TYR A 232 -7.27 7.12 9.69
C TYR A 232 -5.96 7.82 10.05
N LEU A 233 -5.98 8.88 10.88
CA LEU A 233 -4.79 9.61 11.32
C LEU A 233 -3.81 8.71 12.08
N VAL A 234 -4.31 7.88 13.01
CA VAL A 234 -3.46 6.92 13.74
C VAL A 234 -2.76 5.95 12.77
N LYS A 235 -3.47 5.45 11.75
CA LYS A 235 -2.90 4.56 10.72
C LYS A 235 -1.94 5.28 9.78
N ALA A 236 -2.19 6.55 9.48
CA ALA A 236 -1.32 7.39 8.64
C ALA A 236 -0.03 7.83 9.36
N GLY A 237 0.06 7.66 10.68
CA GLY A 237 1.23 8.04 11.47
C GLY A 237 1.33 9.54 11.74
N VAL A 238 0.18 10.23 11.75
CA VAL A 238 0.04 11.67 12.06
C VAL A 238 -0.44 11.85 13.47
#